data_58ec528bef27af537149b8e73a71fe32
#
_entry.id   58ec528bef27af537149b8e73a71fe32
#
_cell.length_a   1.000
_cell.length_b   1.000
_cell.length_c   1.000
_cell.angle_alpha   90.00
_cell.angle_beta   90.00
_cell.angle_gamma   90.00
#
_symmetry.space_group_name_H-M   'P 1'
#
loop_
_entity.id
_entity.type
_entity.pdbx_description
1 polymer ?
#
loop_
_entity_poly.entity_id
_entity_poly.type
_entity_poly.pdbx_seq_one_letter_code
_entity_poly.pdbx_strand_id
1 'polypeptide(L)'
;MIFGIIAMILVGVSWIIWGIVGGMAPRRNLNVGLLVAVSAAVATIICLAGIAGVVICEKNGIFLHKVLHPAIPDLSKGNIQLISALIIVAGIFNFAQLQFMSKAMEHGPNGIVWSIIQSGFIVPFALGIIFFKEPLTWAFGSSLALVIMGLVLFAVSADNTAKGHWFLMTIISFIATCFCQSLQYLPSNISGVESVSSIWRTLCFFVGLLGGFLIMYAISAKTRTETVIMLKNKYTWQLALFIDAVEIITCCCLMYPGLDALANSKVSAISMQLMTASGIVTFELYAVLILREKRKFLQVLALLLCLASIVAVCF
;
A
#
# COMPACT_ATOMS: atom_id res chain seq x y z
N MET A 1 19.92 6.98 -2.35
CA MET A 1 19.59 5.65 -2.88
C MET A 1 19.44 4.58 -1.79
N ILE A 2 20.48 4.21 -1.02
CA ILE A 2 20.42 3.12 -0.01
C ILE A 2 19.26 3.28 0.98
N PHE A 3 19.06 4.47 1.55
CA PHE A 3 17.92 4.75 2.42
C PHE A 3 16.57 4.43 1.74
N GLY A 4 16.41 4.83 0.47
CA GLY A 4 15.17 4.57 -0.27
C GLY A 4 14.91 3.07 -0.48
N ILE A 5 15.94 2.28 -0.80
CA ILE A 5 15.84 0.83 -0.95
C ILE A 5 15.41 0.19 0.38
N ILE A 6 16.12 0.51 1.48
CA ILE A 6 15.78 -0.04 2.81
C ILE A 6 14.37 0.36 3.24
N ALA A 7 14.00 1.62 3.04
CA ALA A 7 12.68 2.13 3.37
C ALA A 7 11.58 1.38 2.62
N MET A 8 11.72 1.16 1.30
CA MET A 8 10.74 0.42 0.50
C MET A 8 10.62 -1.04 0.92
N ILE A 9 11.73 -1.71 1.26
CA ILE A 9 11.69 -3.07 1.81
C ILE A 9 10.90 -3.08 3.13
N LEU A 10 11.17 -2.15 4.04
CA LEU A 10 10.46 -2.06 5.32
C LEU A 10 8.97 -1.72 5.15
N VAL A 11 8.62 -0.90 4.17
CA VAL A 11 7.20 -0.64 3.80
C VAL A 11 6.52 -1.94 3.39
N GLY A 12 7.14 -2.74 2.51
CA GLY A 12 6.57 -4.03 2.11
C GLY A 12 6.42 -5.00 3.27
N VAL A 13 7.39 -5.02 4.20
CA VAL A 13 7.28 -5.82 5.44
C VAL A 13 6.11 -5.36 6.30
N SER A 14 5.87 -4.06 6.45
CA SER A 14 4.75 -3.54 7.25
C SER A 14 3.39 -3.81 6.60
N TRP A 15 3.29 -3.83 5.29
CA TRP A 15 2.04 -4.08 4.56
C TRP A 15 1.47 -5.49 4.71
N ILE A 16 2.26 -6.43 5.26
CA ILE A 16 1.74 -7.76 5.64
C ILE A 16 0.50 -7.65 6.54
N ILE A 17 0.37 -6.57 7.32
CA ILE A 17 -0.77 -6.36 8.21
C ILE A 17 -2.11 -6.46 7.45
N TRP A 18 -2.17 -5.93 6.24
CA TRP A 18 -3.37 -6.01 5.40
C TRP A 18 -3.64 -7.40 4.85
N GLY A 19 -2.59 -8.16 4.53
CA GLY A 19 -2.71 -9.58 4.16
C GLY A 19 -3.24 -10.42 5.31
N ILE A 20 -2.71 -10.20 6.53
CA ILE A 20 -3.17 -10.87 7.76
C ILE A 20 -4.63 -10.51 8.06
N VAL A 21 -4.95 -9.21 8.04
CA VAL A 21 -6.30 -8.72 8.32
C VAL A 21 -7.29 -9.22 7.27
N GLY A 22 -6.93 -9.14 5.98
CA GLY A 22 -7.76 -9.65 4.87
C GLY A 22 -8.10 -11.13 5.00
N GLY A 23 -7.15 -11.95 5.45
CA GLY A 23 -7.36 -13.39 5.67
C GLY A 23 -8.09 -13.73 6.97
N MET A 24 -7.95 -12.91 8.03
CA MET A 24 -8.55 -13.17 9.36
C MET A 24 -9.93 -12.55 9.54
N ALA A 25 -10.18 -11.40 8.95
CA ALA A 25 -11.40 -10.64 9.18
C ALA A 25 -12.68 -11.41 8.81
N PRO A 26 -12.76 -12.10 7.66
CA PRO A 26 -13.94 -12.93 7.33
C PRO A 26 -14.20 -14.03 8.36
N ARG A 27 -13.13 -14.64 8.89
CA ARG A 27 -13.24 -15.71 9.91
C ARG A 27 -13.78 -15.20 11.26
N ARG A 28 -13.72 -13.89 11.50
CA ARG A 28 -14.21 -13.22 12.71
C ARG A 28 -15.48 -12.40 12.46
N ASN A 29 -16.14 -12.59 11.32
CA ASN A 29 -17.30 -11.82 10.90
C ASN A 29 -17.05 -10.28 10.88
N LEU A 30 -15.81 -9.86 10.60
CA LEU A 30 -15.45 -8.47 10.42
C LEU A 30 -15.52 -8.10 8.94
N ASN A 31 -16.19 -7.01 8.63
CA ASN A 31 -16.17 -6.42 7.30
C ASN A 31 -14.90 -5.59 7.13
N VAL A 32 -14.00 -6.03 6.24
CA VAL A 32 -12.70 -5.37 6.00
C VAL A 32 -12.89 -3.93 5.52
N GLY A 33 -13.86 -3.65 4.64
CA GLY A 33 -14.09 -2.29 4.16
C GLY A 33 -14.52 -1.34 5.27
N LEU A 34 -15.31 -1.82 6.24
CA LEU A 34 -15.68 -1.03 7.41
C LEU A 34 -14.51 -0.84 8.39
N LEU A 35 -13.67 -1.87 8.54
CA LEU A 35 -12.44 -1.76 9.33
C LEU A 35 -11.50 -0.73 8.74
N VAL A 36 -11.29 -0.76 7.40
CA VAL A 36 -10.49 0.23 6.67
C VAL A 36 -11.08 1.65 6.87
N ALA A 37 -12.41 1.78 6.85
CA ALA A 37 -13.06 3.07 7.04
C ALA A 37 -12.86 3.63 8.46
N VAL A 38 -13.00 2.78 9.49
CA VAL A 38 -12.76 3.17 10.90
C VAL A 38 -11.29 3.54 11.09
N SER A 39 -10.37 2.73 10.57
CA SER A 39 -8.94 3.01 10.54
C SER A 39 -8.67 4.34 9.85
N ALA A 40 -9.14 4.56 8.63
CA ALA A 40 -8.93 5.80 7.92
C ALA A 40 -9.48 7.05 8.66
N ALA A 41 -10.61 6.92 9.36
CA ALA A 41 -11.17 8.00 10.17
C ALA A 41 -10.25 8.33 11.37
N VAL A 42 -9.80 7.32 12.09
CA VAL A 42 -8.90 7.48 13.24
C VAL A 42 -7.55 8.05 12.78
N ALA A 43 -6.96 7.50 11.73
CA ALA A 43 -5.70 7.99 11.16
C ALA A 43 -5.81 9.45 10.68
N THR A 44 -6.94 9.82 10.05
CA THR A 44 -7.20 11.21 9.65
C THR A 44 -7.18 12.14 10.87
N ILE A 45 -7.85 11.77 11.96
CA ILE A 45 -7.87 12.56 13.20
C ILE A 45 -6.45 12.67 13.80
N ILE A 46 -5.70 11.57 13.84
CA ILE A 46 -4.31 11.56 14.35
C ILE A 46 -3.42 12.46 13.49
N CYS A 47 -3.51 12.37 12.16
CA CYS A 47 -2.73 13.22 11.26
C CYS A 47 -3.09 14.71 11.42
N LEU A 48 -4.38 15.05 11.53
CA LEU A 48 -4.83 16.43 11.78
C LEU A 48 -4.30 16.96 13.12
N ALA A 49 -4.36 16.16 14.20
CA ALA A 49 -3.80 16.51 15.49
C ALA A 49 -2.27 16.70 15.41
N GLY A 50 -1.59 15.81 14.68
CA GLY A 50 -0.15 15.93 14.41
C GLY A 50 0.19 17.21 13.67
N ILE A 51 -0.53 17.52 12.58
CA ILE A 51 -0.35 18.77 11.81
C ILE A 51 -0.58 19.99 12.72
N ALA A 52 -1.64 19.99 13.52
CA ALA A 52 -1.89 21.10 14.47
C ALA A 52 -0.74 21.27 15.47
N GLY A 53 -0.18 20.17 15.99
CA GLY A 53 1.00 20.19 16.84
C GLY A 53 2.22 20.77 16.13
N VAL A 54 2.48 20.38 14.87
CA VAL A 54 3.58 20.90 14.05
C VAL A 54 3.41 22.41 13.81
N VAL A 55 2.19 22.88 13.47
CA VAL A 55 1.90 24.32 13.31
C VAL A 55 2.23 25.11 14.58
N ILE A 56 1.90 24.55 15.74
CA ILE A 56 2.23 25.19 17.04
C ILE A 56 3.75 25.26 17.24
N CYS A 57 4.47 24.19 16.94
CA CYS A 57 5.94 24.16 17.01
C CYS A 57 6.57 25.21 16.07
N GLU A 58 6.11 25.26 14.82
CA GLU A 58 6.59 26.21 13.81
C GLU A 58 6.37 27.67 14.26
N LYS A 59 5.18 27.99 14.82
CA LYS A 59 4.89 29.32 15.37
C LYS A 59 5.77 29.70 16.55
N ASN A 60 6.26 28.72 17.32
CA ASN A 60 7.18 28.94 18.43
C ASN A 60 8.65 28.91 18.00
N GLY A 61 8.95 28.89 16.70
CA GLY A 61 10.33 28.88 16.17
C GLY A 61 11.05 27.53 16.31
N ILE A 62 10.33 26.46 16.60
CA ILE A 62 10.88 25.11 16.69
C ILE A 62 10.84 24.50 15.29
N PHE A 63 12.02 24.35 14.67
CA PHE A 63 12.15 23.74 13.36
C PHE A 63 12.13 22.21 13.48
N LEU A 64 11.16 21.60 12.83
CA LEU A 64 11.00 20.15 12.78
C LEU A 64 11.63 19.58 11.51
N HIS A 65 11.92 18.27 11.55
CA HIS A 65 12.45 17.56 10.38
C HIS A 65 11.48 17.66 9.19
N LYS A 66 12.01 17.68 7.96
CA LYS A 66 11.25 17.79 6.69
C LYS A 66 10.10 16.77 6.52
N VAL A 67 10.10 15.68 7.27
CA VAL A 67 8.98 14.69 7.31
C VAL A 67 7.71 15.35 7.80
N LEU A 68 7.82 16.33 8.69
CA LEU A 68 6.70 17.03 9.32
C LEU A 68 6.56 18.48 8.84
N HIS A 69 7.62 19.07 8.29
CA HIS A 69 7.66 20.47 7.85
C HIS A 69 7.67 20.58 6.31
N PRO A 70 6.89 21.50 5.70
CA PRO A 70 5.90 22.37 6.33
C PRO A 70 4.65 21.58 6.76
N ALA A 71 4.05 21.98 7.89
CA ALA A 71 2.83 21.34 8.40
C ALA A 71 1.70 21.41 7.37
N ILE A 72 1.50 22.58 6.79
CA ILE A 72 0.52 22.84 5.73
C ILE A 72 1.31 23.40 4.53
N PRO A 73 1.31 22.70 3.38
CA PRO A 73 1.97 23.21 2.19
C PRO A 73 1.21 24.38 1.57
N ASP A 74 1.89 25.13 0.70
CA ASP A 74 1.29 26.28 0.00
C ASP A 74 0.32 25.79 -1.11
N LEU A 75 -0.95 25.64 -0.76
CA LEU A 75 -2.00 25.20 -1.65
C LEU A 75 -2.37 26.19 -2.77
N SER A 76 -1.76 27.37 -2.83
CA SER A 76 -1.95 28.28 -3.97
C SER A 76 -1.22 27.79 -5.22
N LYS A 77 -0.22 26.91 -5.08
CA LYS A 77 0.57 26.36 -6.16
C LYS A 77 -0.12 25.15 -6.80
N GLY A 78 -0.34 25.20 -8.11
CA GLY A 78 -1.05 24.14 -8.85
C GLY A 78 -0.39 22.75 -8.77
N ASN A 79 0.96 22.68 -8.73
CA ASN A 79 1.69 21.42 -8.58
C ASN A 79 1.45 20.77 -7.19
N ILE A 80 1.33 21.57 -6.13
CA ILE A 80 1.03 21.09 -4.78
C ILE A 80 -0.42 20.59 -4.68
N GLN A 81 -1.36 21.31 -5.32
CA GLN A 81 -2.74 20.85 -5.45
C GLN A 81 -2.81 19.52 -6.21
N LEU A 82 -2.05 19.38 -7.30
CA LEU A 82 -1.98 18.14 -8.08
C LEU A 82 -1.42 16.99 -7.25
N ILE A 83 -0.31 17.17 -6.52
CA ILE A 83 0.27 16.18 -5.62
C ILE A 83 -0.77 15.71 -4.60
N SER A 84 -1.45 16.64 -3.93
CA SER A 84 -2.46 16.34 -2.93
C SER A 84 -3.64 15.56 -3.54
N ALA A 85 -4.13 15.99 -4.71
CA ALA A 85 -5.23 15.34 -5.42
C ALA A 85 -4.88 13.91 -5.86
N LEU A 86 -3.68 13.69 -6.42
CA LEU A 86 -3.21 12.37 -6.82
C LEU A 86 -3.20 11.40 -5.63
N ILE A 87 -2.73 11.85 -4.46
CA ILE A 87 -2.66 11.01 -3.26
C ILE A 87 -4.06 10.74 -2.69
N ILE A 88 -4.98 11.72 -2.73
CA ILE A 88 -6.38 11.50 -2.34
C ILE A 88 -7.02 10.44 -3.24
N VAL A 89 -6.86 10.57 -4.55
CA VAL A 89 -7.39 9.59 -5.52
C VAL A 89 -6.73 8.21 -5.32
N ALA A 90 -5.43 8.15 -5.00
CA ALA A 90 -4.77 6.90 -4.63
C ALA A 90 -5.44 6.22 -3.44
N GLY A 91 -5.80 6.99 -2.41
CA GLY A 91 -6.54 6.48 -1.24
C GLY A 91 -7.91 5.89 -1.62
N ILE A 92 -8.65 6.53 -2.53
CA ILE A 92 -9.94 6.00 -3.03
C ILE A 92 -9.74 4.65 -3.72
N PHE A 93 -8.72 4.53 -4.58
CA PHE A 93 -8.40 3.27 -5.24
C PHE A 93 -7.88 2.22 -4.26
N ASN A 94 -7.13 2.61 -3.21
CA ASN A 94 -6.69 1.69 -2.18
C ASN A 94 -7.88 1.11 -1.39
N PHE A 95 -8.89 1.93 -1.06
CA PHE A 95 -10.11 1.44 -0.45
C PHE A 95 -10.80 0.38 -1.35
N ALA A 96 -10.95 0.66 -2.64
CA ALA A 96 -11.52 -0.29 -3.58
C ALA A 96 -10.68 -1.58 -3.67
N GLN A 97 -9.35 -1.46 -3.75
CA GLN A 97 -8.42 -2.59 -3.74
C GLN A 97 -8.66 -3.51 -2.54
N LEU A 98 -8.62 -2.97 -1.32
CA LEU A 98 -8.76 -3.75 -0.09
C LEU A 98 -10.15 -4.40 0.03
N GLN A 99 -11.19 -3.70 -0.40
CA GLN A 99 -12.56 -4.20 -0.40
C GLN A 99 -12.75 -5.39 -1.37
N PHE A 100 -12.26 -5.27 -2.60
CA PHE A 100 -12.36 -6.35 -3.59
C PHE A 100 -11.40 -7.49 -3.30
N MET A 101 -10.21 -7.21 -2.76
CA MET A 101 -9.26 -8.21 -2.30
C MET A 101 -9.88 -9.10 -1.21
N SER A 102 -10.49 -8.50 -0.19
CA SER A 102 -11.13 -9.27 0.87
C SER A 102 -12.24 -10.19 0.33
N LYS A 103 -13.11 -9.67 -0.54
CA LYS A 103 -14.14 -10.49 -1.20
C LYS A 103 -13.58 -11.61 -2.06
N ALA A 104 -12.46 -11.37 -2.74
CA ALA A 104 -11.78 -12.40 -3.50
C ALA A 104 -11.21 -13.50 -2.60
N MET A 105 -10.60 -13.11 -1.46
CA MET A 105 -10.02 -14.03 -0.47
C MET A 105 -11.05 -14.85 0.32
N GLU A 106 -12.32 -14.40 0.39
CA GLU A 106 -13.42 -15.20 0.97
C GLU A 106 -13.69 -16.49 0.20
N HIS A 107 -13.48 -16.50 -1.11
CA HIS A 107 -13.87 -17.58 -2.01
C HIS A 107 -12.74 -18.14 -2.85
N GLY A 108 -11.62 -17.44 -2.93
CA GLY A 108 -10.44 -17.79 -3.71
C GLY A 108 -9.24 -18.17 -2.85
N PRO A 109 -8.21 -18.76 -3.46
CA PRO A 109 -6.97 -19.09 -2.78
C PRO A 109 -6.17 -17.80 -2.47
N ASN A 110 -5.97 -17.52 -1.17
CA ASN A 110 -5.39 -16.27 -0.68
C ASN A 110 -4.05 -15.91 -1.33
N GLY A 111 -3.15 -16.90 -1.48
CA GLY A 111 -1.84 -16.67 -2.10
C GLY A 111 -1.93 -16.24 -3.56
N ILE A 112 -2.87 -16.81 -4.37
CA ILE A 112 -3.06 -16.40 -5.77
C ILE A 112 -3.65 -14.99 -5.84
N VAL A 113 -4.73 -14.76 -5.07
CA VAL A 113 -5.38 -13.45 -5.00
C VAL A 113 -4.36 -12.38 -4.68
N TRP A 114 -3.56 -12.61 -3.62
CA TRP A 114 -2.50 -11.70 -3.21
C TRP A 114 -1.47 -11.48 -4.32
N SER A 115 -0.94 -12.56 -4.92
CA SER A 115 0.09 -12.48 -5.95
C SER A 115 -0.36 -11.71 -7.19
N ILE A 116 -1.60 -11.97 -7.68
CA ILE A 116 -2.15 -11.25 -8.83
C ILE A 116 -2.29 -9.76 -8.50
N ILE A 117 -2.85 -9.41 -7.35
CA ILE A 117 -3.06 -8.02 -6.94
C ILE A 117 -1.72 -7.30 -6.81
N GLN A 118 -0.73 -7.93 -6.19
CA GLN A 118 0.58 -7.32 -6.01
C GLN A 118 1.35 -7.13 -7.32
N SER A 119 1.03 -7.87 -8.38
CA SER A 119 1.63 -7.64 -9.70
C SER A 119 1.29 -6.26 -10.30
N GLY A 120 0.38 -5.49 -9.68
CA GLY A 120 0.04 -4.12 -10.06
C GLY A 120 1.23 -3.15 -10.09
N PHE A 121 2.34 -3.46 -9.39
CA PHE A 121 3.58 -2.67 -9.44
C PHE A 121 4.18 -2.53 -10.85
N ILE A 122 3.81 -3.40 -11.78
CA ILE A 122 4.27 -3.35 -13.18
C ILE A 122 3.92 -2.00 -13.82
N VAL A 123 2.75 -1.43 -13.48
CA VAL A 123 2.31 -0.15 -14.06
C VAL A 123 3.19 1.03 -13.61
N PRO A 124 3.39 1.30 -12.30
CA PRO A 124 4.31 2.36 -11.88
C PRO A 124 5.76 2.11 -12.32
N PHE A 125 6.21 0.85 -12.41
CA PHE A 125 7.51 0.53 -12.99
C PHE A 125 7.60 0.98 -14.46
N ALA A 126 6.60 0.64 -15.27
CA ALA A 126 6.53 1.06 -16.68
C ALA A 126 6.46 2.59 -16.81
N LEU A 127 5.72 3.28 -15.93
CA LEU A 127 5.66 4.75 -15.90
C LEU A 127 7.06 5.35 -15.65
N GLY A 128 7.84 4.80 -14.73
CA GLY A 128 9.21 5.25 -14.46
C GLY A 128 10.10 5.20 -15.71
N ILE A 129 10.10 4.06 -16.39
CA ILE A 129 10.92 3.85 -17.58
C ILE A 129 10.43 4.70 -18.77
N ILE A 130 9.12 4.71 -19.05
CA ILE A 130 8.57 5.32 -20.28
C ILE A 130 8.45 6.85 -20.15
N PHE A 131 7.88 7.35 -19.04
CA PHE A 131 7.58 8.77 -18.88
C PHE A 131 8.71 9.53 -18.19
N PHE A 132 9.34 8.96 -17.16
CA PHE A 132 10.43 9.62 -16.45
C PHE A 132 11.81 9.27 -17.01
N LYS A 133 11.87 8.39 -18.04
CA LYS A 133 13.11 7.99 -18.72
C LYS A 133 14.18 7.49 -17.75
N GLU A 134 13.75 6.78 -16.70
CA GLU A 134 14.68 6.17 -15.77
C GLU A 134 15.48 5.05 -16.44
N PRO A 135 16.76 4.87 -16.09
CA PRO A 135 17.58 3.88 -16.73
C PRO A 135 17.12 2.46 -16.43
N LEU A 136 16.82 1.68 -17.46
CA LEU A 136 16.59 0.24 -17.33
C LEU A 136 17.94 -0.47 -17.35
N THR A 137 18.55 -0.63 -16.16
CA THR A 137 19.78 -1.40 -16.01
C THR A 137 19.51 -2.91 -16.06
N TRP A 138 20.56 -3.70 -16.28
CA TRP A 138 20.46 -5.17 -16.20
C TRP A 138 19.99 -5.64 -14.82
N ALA A 139 20.41 -4.96 -13.76
CA ALA A 139 19.98 -5.23 -12.38
C ALA A 139 18.46 -5.06 -12.24
N PHE A 140 17.89 -3.94 -12.72
CA PHE A 140 16.46 -3.67 -12.63
C PHE A 140 15.64 -4.59 -13.53
N GLY A 141 16.08 -4.84 -14.75
CA GLY A 141 15.42 -5.77 -15.68
C GLY A 141 15.42 -7.22 -15.16
N SER A 142 16.53 -7.70 -14.63
CA SER A 142 16.61 -9.05 -14.04
C SER A 142 15.77 -9.17 -12.78
N SER A 143 15.78 -8.15 -11.91
CA SER A 143 14.94 -8.10 -10.73
C SER A 143 13.44 -8.15 -11.09
N LEU A 144 13.01 -7.38 -12.08
CA LEU A 144 11.63 -7.43 -12.58
C LEU A 144 11.25 -8.82 -13.10
N ALA A 145 12.12 -9.43 -13.93
CA ALA A 145 11.87 -10.77 -14.46
C ALA A 145 11.75 -11.81 -13.34
N LEU A 146 12.60 -11.75 -12.31
CA LEU A 146 12.56 -12.65 -11.17
C LEU A 146 11.27 -12.53 -10.36
N VAL A 147 10.76 -11.30 -10.10
CA VAL A 147 9.47 -11.11 -9.42
C VAL A 147 8.33 -11.66 -10.27
N ILE A 148 8.29 -11.34 -11.57
CA ILE A 148 7.23 -11.84 -12.46
C ILE A 148 7.23 -13.37 -12.50
N MET A 149 8.40 -14.01 -12.63
CA MET A 149 8.50 -15.47 -12.60
C MET A 149 8.01 -16.03 -11.25
N GLY A 150 8.37 -15.41 -10.13
CA GLY A 150 7.90 -15.77 -8.80
C GLY A 150 6.36 -15.71 -8.72
N LEU A 151 5.74 -14.61 -9.18
CA LEU A 151 4.29 -14.44 -9.21
C LEU A 151 3.59 -15.48 -10.08
N VAL A 152 4.15 -15.79 -11.27
CA VAL A 152 3.61 -16.85 -12.16
C VAL A 152 3.67 -18.22 -11.48
N LEU A 153 4.79 -18.56 -10.83
CA LEU A 153 4.92 -19.82 -10.09
C LEU A 153 3.94 -19.92 -8.92
N PHE A 154 3.70 -18.83 -8.19
CA PHE A 154 2.64 -18.79 -7.17
C PHE A 154 1.26 -19.06 -7.79
N ALA A 155 0.93 -18.39 -8.89
CA ALA A 155 -0.35 -18.55 -9.57
C ALA A 155 -0.57 -19.99 -10.09
N VAL A 156 0.45 -20.60 -10.72
CA VAL A 156 0.38 -21.96 -11.26
C VAL A 156 0.35 -23.02 -10.16
N SER A 157 0.99 -22.79 -9.02
CA SER A 157 1.08 -23.75 -7.91
C SER A 157 -0.18 -23.89 -7.07
N ALA A 158 -1.16 -23.05 -7.28
CA ALA A 158 -2.37 -23.00 -6.47
C ALA A 158 -3.39 -24.09 -6.85
N ASP A 159 -4.10 -24.56 -5.83
CA ASP A 159 -5.16 -25.56 -6.03
C ASP A 159 -6.44 -24.94 -6.59
N ASN A 160 -6.95 -25.46 -7.70
CA ASN A 160 -8.14 -24.97 -8.40
C ASN A 160 -9.46 -25.40 -7.70
N THR A 161 -9.53 -25.32 -6.38
CA THR A 161 -10.74 -25.70 -5.61
C THR A 161 -11.72 -24.54 -5.43
N ALA A 162 -11.38 -23.36 -5.92
CA ALA A 162 -12.13 -22.13 -5.70
C ALA A 162 -13.42 -22.07 -6.55
N LYS A 163 -14.53 -21.69 -5.94
CA LYS A 163 -15.84 -21.52 -6.57
C LYS A 163 -16.25 -20.03 -6.56
N GLY A 164 -17.03 -19.63 -7.59
CA GLY A 164 -17.63 -18.30 -7.66
C GLY A 164 -16.83 -17.23 -8.40
N HIS A 165 -17.19 -15.96 -8.18
CA HIS A 165 -16.63 -14.81 -8.90
C HIS A 165 -15.32 -14.26 -8.32
N TRP A 166 -14.58 -15.06 -7.52
CA TRP A 166 -13.35 -14.61 -6.86
C TRP A 166 -12.32 -14.04 -7.85
N PHE A 167 -12.19 -14.66 -9.03
CA PHE A 167 -11.23 -14.21 -10.04
C PHE A 167 -11.57 -12.80 -10.57
N LEU A 168 -12.87 -12.54 -10.86
CA LEU A 168 -13.32 -11.21 -11.27
C LEU A 168 -13.01 -10.16 -10.19
N MET A 169 -13.28 -10.48 -8.91
CA MET A 169 -12.95 -9.59 -7.79
C MET A 169 -11.44 -9.35 -7.67
N THR A 170 -10.63 -10.37 -7.94
CA THR A 170 -9.17 -10.25 -7.99
C THR A 170 -8.72 -9.31 -9.11
N ILE A 171 -9.29 -9.42 -10.31
CA ILE A 171 -8.96 -8.53 -11.43
C ILE A 171 -9.36 -7.08 -11.14
N ILE A 172 -10.55 -6.84 -10.55
CA ILE A 172 -10.97 -5.49 -10.16
C ILE A 172 -9.99 -4.92 -9.12
N SER A 173 -9.63 -5.71 -8.12
CA SER A 173 -8.65 -5.32 -7.10
C SER A 173 -7.27 -5.05 -7.71
N PHE A 174 -6.80 -5.87 -8.65
CA PHE A 174 -5.55 -5.67 -9.40
C PHE A 174 -5.56 -4.32 -10.15
N ILE A 175 -6.64 -4.01 -10.88
CA ILE A 175 -6.76 -2.73 -11.58
C ILE A 175 -6.72 -1.56 -10.58
N ALA A 176 -7.44 -1.67 -9.46
CA ALA A 176 -7.40 -0.66 -8.41
C ALA A 176 -5.99 -0.50 -7.82
N THR A 177 -5.24 -1.59 -7.67
CA THR A 177 -3.83 -1.58 -7.21
C THR A 177 -2.93 -0.87 -8.21
N CYS A 178 -3.09 -1.13 -9.51
CA CYS A 178 -2.34 -0.43 -10.55
C CYS A 178 -2.50 1.09 -10.45
N PHE A 179 -3.74 1.57 -10.30
CA PHE A 179 -4.01 3.00 -10.12
C PHE A 179 -3.48 3.51 -8.78
N CYS A 180 -3.75 2.82 -7.68
CA CYS A 180 -3.30 3.23 -6.35
C CYS A 180 -1.78 3.40 -6.29
N GLN A 181 -1.03 2.38 -6.70
CA GLN A 181 0.44 2.41 -6.67
C GLN A 181 1.01 3.45 -7.63
N SER A 182 0.44 3.61 -8.83
CA SER A 182 0.86 4.63 -9.78
C SER A 182 0.65 6.04 -9.23
N LEU A 183 -0.52 6.31 -8.64
CA LEU A 183 -0.86 7.61 -8.08
C LEU A 183 -0.07 7.94 -6.80
N GLN A 184 0.39 6.95 -6.05
CA GLN A 184 1.32 7.15 -4.93
C GLN A 184 2.76 7.40 -5.40
N TYR A 185 3.16 6.78 -6.52
CA TYR A 185 4.48 6.90 -7.12
C TYR A 185 4.70 8.26 -7.80
N LEU A 186 3.70 8.72 -8.59
CA LEU A 186 3.80 9.93 -9.41
C LEU A 186 4.22 11.20 -8.64
N PRO A 187 3.68 11.50 -7.44
CA PRO A 187 4.00 12.72 -6.69
C PRO A 187 5.49 12.94 -6.45
N SER A 188 6.25 11.88 -6.17
CA SER A 188 7.69 11.98 -5.91
C SER A 188 8.52 12.38 -7.14
N ASN A 189 7.90 12.35 -8.33
CA ASN A 189 8.51 12.78 -9.59
C ASN A 189 7.98 14.14 -10.09
N ILE A 190 7.13 14.81 -9.30
CA ILE A 190 6.60 16.15 -9.62
C ILE A 190 7.44 17.21 -8.91
N SER A 191 7.80 18.27 -9.64
CA SER A 191 8.52 19.42 -9.08
C SER A 191 7.74 20.05 -7.94
N GLY A 192 8.42 20.37 -6.83
CA GLY A 192 7.82 20.97 -5.65
C GLY A 192 7.37 19.95 -4.60
N VAL A 193 7.57 18.64 -4.83
CA VAL A 193 7.24 17.60 -3.83
C VAL A 193 8.00 17.80 -2.52
N GLU A 194 9.20 18.37 -2.57
CA GLU A 194 10.02 18.73 -1.40
C GLU A 194 9.35 19.73 -0.46
N SER A 195 8.37 20.50 -0.98
CA SER A 195 7.55 21.44 -0.20
C SER A 195 6.29 20.80 0.41
N VAL A 196 6.10 19.48 0.22
CA VAL A 196 4.93 18.75 0.71
C VAL A 196 5.40 17.70 1.72
N SER A 197 5.15 17.95 2.99
CA SER A 197 5.58 17.04 4.07
C SER A 197 4.95 15.66 3.95
N SER A 198 5.62 14.64 4.49
CA SER A 198 5.11 13.27 4.50
C SER A 198 3.82 13.15 5.31
N ILE A 199 3.68 13.93 6.41
CA ILE A 199 2.45 13.91 7.22
C ILE A 199 1.26 14.48 6.42
N TRP A 200 1.46 15.50 5.59
CA TRP A 200 0.41 16.02 4.71
C TRP A 200 0.00 14.99 3.67
N ARG A 201 0.97 14.33 3.03
CA ARG A 201 0.71 13.25 2.06
C ARG A 201 -0.04 12.08 2.72
N THR A 202 0.34 11.72 3.93
CA THR A 202 -0.33 10.68 4.72
C THR A 202 -1.78 11.07 5.03
N LEU A 203 -2.02 12.33 5.45
CA LEU A 203 -3.39 12.85 5.63
C LEU A 203 -4.22 12.74 4.35
N CYS A 204 -3.67 13.22 3.21
CA CYS A 204 -4.35 13.13 1.92
C CYS A 204 -4.73 11.70 1.55
N PHE A 205 -3.86 10.73 1.82
CA PHE A 205 -4.12 9.32 1.55
C PHE A 205 -5.28 8.77 2.40
N PHE A 206 -5.31 9.06 3.71
CA PHE A 206 -6.40 8.62 4.57
C PHE A 206 -7.72 9.33 4.28
N VAL A 207 -7.69 10.60 3.90
CA VAL A 207 -8.88 11.32 3.39
C VAL A 207 -9.42 10.63 2.13
N GLY A 208 -8.53 10.17 1.25
CA GLY A 208 -8.91 9.38 0.07
C GLY A 208 -9.56 8.05 0.42
N LEU A 209 -9.00 7.31 1.38
CA LEU A 209 -9.60 6.06 1.91
C LEU A 209 -11.02 6.30 2.45
N LEU A 210 -11.21 7.35 3.23
CA LEU A 210 -12.53 7.78 3.71
C LEU A 210 -13.47 8.13 2.56
N GLY A 211 -12.98 8.84 1.54
CA GLY A 211 -13.74 9.16 0.33
C GLY A 211 -14.25 7.90 -0.37
N GLY A 212 -13.39 6.89 -0.54
CA GLY A 212 -13.77 5.59 -1.10
C GLY A 212 -14.87 4.90 -0.27
N PHE A 213 -14.74 4.92 1.06
CA PHE A 213 -15.77 4.40 1.94
C PHE A 213 -17.10 5.17 1.81
N LEU A 214 -17.06 6.51 1.79
CA LEU A 214 -18.27 7.33 1.68
C LEU A 214 -19.02 7.07 0.38
N ILE A 215 -18.30 6.85 -0.73
CA ILE A 215 -18.92 6.44 -1.99
C ILE A 215 -19.64 5.10 -1.81
N MET A 216 -18.99 4.09 -1.21
CA MET A 216 -19.60 2.78 -0.97
C MET A 216 -20.79 2.87 0.00
N TYR A 217 -20.69 3.68 1.05
CA TYR A 217 -21.75 3.92 2.03
C TYR A 217 -22.99 4.56 1.38
N ALA A 218 -22.80 5.50 0.45
CA ALA A 218 -23.88 6.16 -0.26
C ALA A 218 -24.68 5.20 -1.14
N ILE A 219 -23.99 4.26 -1.83
CA ILE A 219 -24.62 3.36 -2.81
C ILE A 219 -25.13 2.04 -2.21
N SER A 220 -24.67 1.63 -1.01
CA SER A 220 -24.97 0.32 -0.41
C SER A 220 -25.75 0.42 0.90
N ALA A 221 -27.03 0.03 0.89
CA ALA A 221 -27.84 -0.07 2.11
C ALA A 221 -27.28 -1.09 3.11
N LYS A 222 -26.72 -2.22 2.63
CA LYS A 222 -26.07 -3.24 3.45
C LYS A 222 -24.89 -2.63 4.23
N THR A 223 -24.04 -1.87 3.56
CA THR A 223 -22.90 -1.18 4.21
C THR A 223 -23.35 -0.27 5.33
N ARG A 224 -24.44 0.48 5.16
CA ARG A 224 -25.00 1.37 6.19
C ARG A 224 -25.39 0.62 7.46
N THR A 225 -26.09 -0.51 7.32
CA THR A 225 -26.52 -1.33 8.47
C THR A 225 -25.33 -1.96 9.18
N GLU A 226 -24.37 -2.54 8.45
CA GLU A 226 -23.18 -3.18 9.00
C GLU A 226 -22.27 -2.16 9.71
N THR A 227 -22.18 -0.91 9.22
CA THR A 227 -21.40 0.16 9.86
C THR A 227 -21.82 0.39 11.30
N VAL A 228 -23.13 0.49 11.56
CA VAL A 228 -23.64 0.74 12.92
C VAL A 228 -23.27 -0.41 13.86
N ILE A 229 -23.29 -1.65 13.37
CA ILE A 229 -22.95 -2.84 14.16
C ILE A 229 -21.45 -2.83 14.51
N MET A 230 -20.59 -2.57 13.51
CA MET A 230 -19.14 -2.59 13.71
C MET A 230 -18.63 -1.45 14.60
N LEU A 231 -19.23 -0.26 14.51
CA LEU A 231 -18.86 0.87 15.39
C LEU A 231 -19.10 0.59 16.87
N LYS A 232 -20.03 -0.32 17.21
CA LYS A 232 -20.27 -0.76 18.60
C LYS A 232 -19.29 -1.82 19.08
N ASN A 233 -18.52 -2.42 18.19
CA ASN A 233 -17.59 -3.48 18.54
C ASN A 233 -16.24 -2.90 18.99
N LYS A 234 -15.90 -3.05 20.27
CA LYS A 234 -14.63 -2.59 20.85
C LYS A 234 -13.40 -3.14 20.11
N TYR A 235 -13.48 -4.37 19.63
CA TYR A 235 -12.38 -5.02 18.92
C TYR A 235 -12.06 -4.32 17.58
N THR A 236 -13.07 -3.77 16.89
CA THR A 236 -12.87 -2.97 15.67
C THR A 236 -11.98 -1.77 15.93
N TRP A 237 -12.22 -1.03 17.02
CA TRP A 237 -11.43 0.14 17.38
C TRP A 237 -10.00 -0.22 17.80
N GLN A 238 -9.83 -1.30 18.57
CA GLN A 238 -8.49 -1.76 18.97
C GLN A 238 -7.64 -2.17 17.77
N LEU A 239 -8.24 -2.87 16.81
CA LEU A 239 -7.56 -3.29 15.59
C LEU A 239 -7.27 -2.10 14.68
N ALA A 240 -8.21 -1.17 14.53
CA ALA A 240 -8.01 0.07 13.78
C ALA A 240 -6.83 0.88 14.33
N LEU A 241 -6.80 1.14 15.65
CA LEU A 241 -5.70 1.87 16.29
C LEU A 241 -4.34 1.19 16.08
N PHE A 242 -4.28 -0.14 16.13
CA PHE A 242 -3.04 -0.88 15.89
C PHE A 242 -2.59 -0.75 14.44
N ILE A 243 -3.51 -0.89 13.48
CA ILE A 243 -3.24 -0.71 12.06
C ILE A 243 -2.74 0.71 11.80
N ASP A 244 -3.43 1.71 12.35
CA ASP A 244 -3.10 3.13 12.14
C ASP A 244 -1.73 3.49 12.67
N ALA A 245 -1.34 2.97 13.84
CA ALA A 245 -0.01 3.21 14.38
C ALA A 245 1.08 2.71 13.42
N VAL A 246 0.90 1.53 12.84
CA VAL A 246 1.84 0.96 11.86
C VAL A 246 1.80 1.76 10.55
N GLU A 247 0.62 2.04 10.02
CA GLU A 247 0.44 2.72 8.73
C GLU A 247 0.95 4.16 8.75
N ILE A 248 0.62 4.94 9.79
CA ILE A 248 1.06 6.34 9.90
C ILE A 248 2.60 6.41 9.97
N ILE A 249 3.22 5.57 10.81
CA ILE A 249 4.68 5.51 10.92
C ILE A 249 5.29 5.08 9.58
N THR A 250 4.73 4.06 8.95
CA THR A 250 5.20 3.55 7.66
C THR A 250 5.08 4.62 6.57
N CYS A 251 3.94 5.29 6.43
CA CYS A 251 3.74 6.31 5.41
C CYS A 251 4.62 7.55 5.67
N CYS A 252 4.63 8.07 6.90
CA CYS A 252 5.37 9.29 7.23
C CYS A 252 6.88 9.11 7.22
N CYS A 253 7.39 8.00 7.78
CA CYS A 253 8.82 7.84 8.02
C CYS A 253 9.54 7.00 6.97
N LEU A 254 8.83 6.14 6.24
CA LEU A 254 9.43 5.20 5.31
C LEU A 254 8.95 5.42 3.87
N MET A 255 7.64 5.32 3.61
CA MET A 255 7.11 5.27 2.25
C MET A 255 7.39 6.56 1.46
N TYR A 256 6.87 7.71 1.91
CA TYR A 256 7.08 8.95 1.18
C TYR A 256 8.54 9.42 1.16
N PRO A 257 9.29 9.40 2.27
CA PRO A 257 10.72 9.72 2.22
C PRO A 257 11.53 8.75 1.37
N GLY A 258 11.15 7.46 1.35
CA GLY A 258 11.79 6.45 0.54
C GLY A 258 11.56 6.65 -0.95
N LEU A 259 10.30 6.94 -1.35
CA LEU A 259 9.94 7.28 -2.73
C LEU A 259 10.71 8.51 -3.22
N ASP A 260 10.76 9.58 -2.40
CA ASP A 260 11.49 10.81 -2.74
C ASP A 260 12.99 10.56 -2.88
N ALA A 261 13.58 9.73 -1.99
CA ALA A 261 15.00 9.40 -2.05
C ALA A 261 15.36 8.60 -3.32
N LEU A 262 14.47 7.73 -3.80
CA LEU A 262 14.64 6.98 -5.04
C LEU A 262 14.41 7.86 -6.26
N ALA A 263 13.41 8.75 -6.23
CA ALA A 263 13.13 9.71 -7.30
C ALA A 263 14.31 10.68 -7.50
N ASN A 264 14.86 11.22 -6.41
CA ASN A 264 16.06 12.07 -6.44
C ASN A 264 17.29 11.35 -7.00
N SER A 265 17.33 10.02 -6.89
CA SER A 265 18.39 9.16 -7.47
C SER A 265 18.06 8.70 -8.89
N LYS A 266 16.92 9.12 -9.47
CA LYS A 266 16.42 8.69 -10.80
C LYS A 266 16.27 7.18 -10.95
N VAL A 267 15.84 6.51 -9.89
CA VAL A 267 15.61 5.06 -9.84
C VAL A 267 14.30 4.74 -9.10
N SER A 268 13.34 5.63 -9.16
CA SER A 268 12.07 5.47 -8.43
C SER A 268 11.21 4.33 -8.97
N ALA A 269 11.42 3.90 -10.22
CA ALA A 269 10.69 2.78 -10.83
C ALA A 269 10.77 1.48 -10.00
N ILE A 270 11.90 1.23 -9.32
CA ILE A 270 12.10 0.02 -8.50
C ILE A 270 11.34 0.05 -7.17
N SER A 271 10.82 1.20 -6.75
CA SER A 271 10.23 1.39 -5.41
C SER A 271 9.08 0.41 -5.12
N MET A 272 8.09 0.39 -6.00
CA MET A 272 6.91 -0.47 -5.83
C MET A 272 7.25 -1.96 -5.99
N GLN A 273 8.25 -2.27 -6.82
CA GLN A 273 8.78 -3.62 -6.98
C GLN A 273 9.43 -4.14 -5.70
N LEU A 274 10.29 -3.34 -5.06
CA LEU A 274 10.93 -3.70 -3.78
C LEU A 274 9.90 -3.93 -2.68
N MET A 275 8.94 -3.02 -2.58
CA MET A 275 7.85 -3.09 -1.63
C MET A 275 6.99 -4.35 -1.84
N THR A 276 6.63 -4.65 -3.09
CA THR A 276 5.85 -5.85 -3.43
C THR A 276 6.63 -7.13 -3.13
N ALA A 277 7.88 -7.22 -3.57
CA ALA A 277 8.70 -8.42 -3.35
C ALA A 277 8.90 -8.70 -1.86
N SER A 278 9.23 -7.67 -1.07
CA SER A 278 9.39 -7.82 0.39
C SER A 278 8.07 -8.17 1.09
N GLY A 279 6.95 -7.61 0.65
CA GLY A 279 5.61 -7.93 1.15
C GLY A 279 5.23 -9.40 0.88
N ILE A 280 5.51 -9.91 -0.32
CA ILE A 280 5.28 -11.32 -0.67
C ILE A 280 6.13 -12.23 0.20
N VAL A 281 7.44 -11.96 0.30
CA VAL A 281 8.36 -12.76 1.13
C VAL A 281 7.88 -12.80 2.58
N THR A 282 7.53 -11.66 3.15
CA THR A 282 7.11 -11.56 4.55
C THR A 282 5.78 -12.26 4.79
N PHE A 283 4.81 -12.14 3.87
CA PHE A 283 3.53 -12.85 3.97
C PHE A 283 3.72 -14.36 3.88
N GLU A 284 4.56 -14.86 3.00
CA GLU A 284 4.85 -16.28 2.89
C GLU A 284 5.57 -16.83 4.13
N LEU A 285 6.52 -16.06 4.70
CA LEU A 285 7.16 -16.43 5.98
C LEU A 285 6.13 -16.50 7.11
N TYR A 286 5.21 -15.54 7.19
CA TYR A 286 4.11 -15.58 8.16
C TYR A 286 3.25 -16.82 7.96
N ALA A 287 2.88 -17.15 6.73
CA ALA A 287 2.05 -18.31 6.43
C ALA A 287 2.74 -19.63 6.80
N VAL A 288 4.06 -19.76 6.56
CA VAL A 288 4.81 -20.96 6.91
C VAL A 288 5.08 -21.05 8.43
N LEU A 289 5.56 -19.97 9.06
CA LEU A 289 6.03 -19.99 10.45
C LEU A 289 4.88 -19.90 11.47
N ILE A 290 3.90 -19.05 11.20
CA ILE A 290 2.80 -18.77 12.12
C ILE A 290 1.57 -19.63 11.82
N LEU A 291 1.14 -19.66 10.55
CA LEU A 291 -0.02 -20.47 10.15
C LEU A 291 0.33 -21.94 9.95
N ARG A 292 1.63 -22.28 9.93
CA ARG A 292 2.17 -23.66 9.73
C ARG A 292 1.66 -24.30 8.44
N GLU A 293 1.47 -23.49 7.40
CA GLU A 293 1.02 -24.00 6.11
C GLU A 293 2.16 -24.73 5.39
N LYS A 294 1.84 -25.90 4.85
CA LYS A 294 2.79 -26.67 4.04
C LYS A 294 2.88 -26.01 2.64
N ARG A 295 4.09 -25.82 2.14
CA ARG A 295 4.34 -25.27 0.83
C ARG A 295 4.71 -26.33 -0.18
N LYS A 296 4.19 -26.21 -1.41
CA LYS A 296 4.64 -27.00 -2.56
C LYS A 296 5.99 -26.50 -3.03
N PHE A 297 6.77 -27.36 -3.68
CA PHE A 297 8.08 -27.00 -4.21
C PHE A 297 8.07 -25.72 -5.06
N LEU A 298 7.07 -25.58 -5.95
CA LEU A 298 6.94 -24.38 -6.80
C LEU A 298 6.72 -23.09 -5.98
N GLN A 299 6.04 -23.14 -4.84
CA GLN A 299 5.85 -21.99 -3.97
C GLN A 299 7.15 -21.60 -3.26
N VAL A 300 7.95 -22.58 -2.84
CA VAL A 300 9.28 -22.33 -2.28
C VAL A 300 10.21 -21.71 -3.33
N LEU A 301 10.18 -22.23 -4.56
CA LEU A 301 10.95 -21.66 -5.67
C LEU A 301 10.51 -20.23 -5.98
N ALA A 302 9.21 -19.95 -6.00
CA ALA A 302 8.66 -18.61 -6.18
C ALA A 302 9.16 -17.63 -5.10
N LEU A 303 9.20 -18.07 -3.85
CA LEU A 303 9.73 -17.28 -2.73
C LEU A 303 11.22 -16.95 -2.94
N LEU A 304 12.02 -17.94 -3.34
CA LEU A 304 13.44 -17.75 -3.60
C LEU A 304 13.68 -16.78 -4.77
N LEU A 305 12.84 -16.80 -5.82
CA LEU A 305 12.90 -15.84 -6.91
C LEU A 305 12.56 -14.41 -6.45
N CYS A 306 11.56 -14.24 -5.60
CA CYS A 306 11.24 -12.93 -5.01
C CYS A 306 12.38 -12.41 -4.13
N LEU A 307 13.02 -13.27 -3.33
CA LEU A 307 14.22 -12.91 -2.56
C LEU A 307 15.38 -12.51 -3.46
N ALA A 308 15.65 -13.31 -4.50
CA ALA A 308 16.70 -13.03 -5.48
C ALA A 308 16.46 -11.69 -6.21
N SER A 309 15.19 -11.32 -6.46
CA SER A 309 14.86 -10.03 -7.08
C SER A 309 15.26 -8.84 -6.21
N ILE A 310 15.04 -8.93 -4.89
CA ILE A 310 15.45 -7.88 -3.94
C ILE A 310 16.97 -7.73 -3.94
N VAL A 311 17.69 -8.85 -3.94
CA VAL A 311 19.15 -8.85 -4.00
C VAL A 311 19.65 -8.27 -5.32
N ALA A 312 19.04 -8.64 -6.45
CA ALA A 312 19.44 -8.19 -7.78
C ALA A 312 19.40 -6.65 -7.94
N VAL A 313 18.48 -5.96 -7.26
CA VAL A 313 18.42 -4.49 -7.27
C VAL A 313 19.62 -3.83 -6.60
N CYS A 314 20.32 -4.54 -5.72
CA CYS A 314 21.45 -3.99 -4.97
C CYS A 314 22.78 -3.98 -5.76
N PHE A 315 22.82 -4.65 -6.93
CA PHE A 315 23.98 -4.73 -7.81
C PHE A 315 23.75 -3.99 -9.11
#